data_f16a612b8c9477fbfb1067b583870c46
#
_entry.id   f16a612b8c9477fbfb1067b583870c46
#
_cell.length_a   1.000
_cell.length_b   1.000
_cell.length_c   1.000
_cell.angle_alpha   90.00
_cell.angle_beta   90.00
_cell.angle_gamma   90.00
#
_symmetry.space_group_name_H-M   'P 1'
#
loop_
_entity.id
_entity.type
_entity.pdbx_description
1 polymer ?
#
loop_
_entity_poly.entity_id
_entity_poly.type
_entity_poly.pdbx_seq_one_letter_code
_entity_poly.pdbx_strand_id
1 'polypeptide(L)'
;MYMLKPDNPNPCGRYLSDRDYLLHMIPHHRVAVDISIKMQQTSSNPVMHEILRTLIWSQNREIMMMKDILHILPSNISDDNITMNKIYINTILDCTKTAYDPTAECNPEFFDPELHKKQMSHMILDEKMYLEHMIPHHQVAVDMSKTLLKHTQSDFMIAFAYRIIRSQQDEISYMNQLLQNLKGWSWNSDLISVNRNF
;
A
#
# COMPACT_ATOMS: atom_id res chain seq x y z
N MET A 1 9.85 -17.06 16.36
CA MET A 1 9.47 -17.11 14.95
C MET A 1 10.53 -16.30 14.18
N TYR A 2 11.46 -16.97 13.50
CA TYR A 2 12.48 -16.26 12.72
C TYR A 2 11.78 -15.61 11.52
N MET A 3 11.75 -14.28 11.50
CA MET A 3 11.35 -13.58 10.30
C MET A 3 12.41 -13.86 9.24
N LEU A 4 12.02 -14.51 8.15
CA LEU A 4 12.87 -14.67 6.99
C LEU A 4 13.16 -13.29 6.43
N LYS A 5 14.44 -12.95 6.27
CA LYS A 5 14.83 -11.69 5.64
C LYS A 5 14.76 -11.82 4.12
N PRO A 6 14.41 -10.75 3.40
CA PRO A 6 14.50 -10.74 1.94
C PRO A 6 15.96 -10.85 1.50
N ASP A 7 16.17 -11.53 0.38
CA ASP A 7 17.49 -11.69 -0.24
C ASP A 7 17.94 -10.36 -0.89
N ASN A 8 16.96 -9.59 -1.42
CA ASN A 8 17.17 -8.26 -1.93
C ASN A 8 16.72 -7.23 -0.88
N PRO A 9 17.62 -6.45 -0.27
CA PRO A 9 17.27 -5.45 0.73
C PRO A 9 16.61 -4.19 0.13
N ASN A 10 16.68 -4.00 -1.20
CA ASN A 10 16.10 -2.84 -1.88
C ASN A 10 14.89 -3.23 -2.72
N PRO A 11 13.64 -3.09 -2.20
CA PRO A 11 12.43 -3.42 -2.92
C PRO A 11 12.14 -2.49 -4.10
N CYS A 12 12.82 -1.35 -4.17
CA CYS A 12 12.73 -0.40 -5.28
C CYS A 12 13.75 -0.68 -6.39
N GLY A 13 14.54 -1.77 -6.26
CA GLY A 13 15.55 -2.17 -7.24
C GLY A 13 14.96 -2.60 -8.58
N ARG A 14 15.85 -2.86 -9.54
CA ARG A 14 15.45 -3.25 -10.90
C ARG A 14 14.80 -4.63 -10.98
N TYR A 15 15.07 -5.48 -10.01
CA TYR A 15 14.56 -6.85 -9.92
C TYR A 15 13.95 -7.09 -8.54
N LEU A 16 12.77 -7.71 -8.53
CA LEU A 16 12.07 -8.12 -7.32
C LEU A 16 11.51 -9.52 -7.55
N SER A 17 12.06 -10.53 -6.86
CA SER A 17 11.55 -11.89 -6.91
C SER A 17 10.18 -12.00 -6.22
N ASP A 18 9.40 -13.03 -6.54
CA ASP A 18 8.11 -13.32 -5.89
C ASP A 18 8.26 -13.39 -4.38
N ARG A 19 9.34 -14.05 -3.93
CA ARG A 19 9.65 -14.19 -2.50
C ARG A 19 10.01 -12.87 -1.85
N ASP A 20 10.92 -12.09 -2.46
CA ASP A 20 11.32 -10.78 -1.93
C ASP A 20 10.14 -9.81 -1.86
N TYR A 21 9.28 -9.80 -2.90
CA TYR A 21 8.07 -9.03 -2.91
C TYR A 21 7.21 -9.32 -1.67
N LEU A 22 6.94 -10.60 -1.38
CA LEU A 22 6.13 -10.99 -0.22
C LEU A 22 6.79 -10.62 1.11
N LEU A 23 8.10 -10.81 1.22
CA LEU A 23 8.87 -10.50 2.43
C LEU A 23 8.93 -8.99 2.73
N HIS A 24 8.84 -8.15 1.72
CA HIS A 24 8.75 -6.70 1.87
C HIS A 24 7.30 -6.23 2.06
N MET A 25 6.35 -6.77 1.29
CA MET A 25 4.97 -6.31 1.31
C MET A 25 4.23 -6.66 2.62
N ILE A 26 4.53 -7.82 3.22
CA ILE A 26 3.93 -8.22 4.51
C ILE A 26 4.21 -7.20 5.62
N PRO A 27 5.46 -6.83 5.94
CA PRO A 27 5.74 -5.82 6.95
C PRO A 27 5.23 -4.43 6.56
N HIS A 28 5.29 -4.07 5.29
CA HIS A 28 4.73 -2.81 4.77
C HIS A 28 3.23 -2.69 5.10
N HIS A 29 2.42 -3.69 4.75
CA HIS A 29 1.00 -3.71 5.11
C HIS A 29 0.75 -3.71 6.62
N ARG A 30 1.62 -4.37 7.40
CA ARG A 30 1.49 -4.38 8.86
C ARG A 30 1.61 -2.97 9.44
N VAL A 31 2.55 -2.16 8.95
CA VAL A 31 2.71 -0.75 9.36
C VAL A 31 1.44 0.05 9.09
N ALA A 32 0.86 -0.08 7.88
CA ALA A 32 -0.37 0.61 7.54
C ALA A 32 -1.55 0.22 8.46
N VAL A 33 -1.69 -1.08 8.74
CA VAL A 33 -2.72 -1.58 9.68
C VAL A 33 -2.52 -1.00 11.07
N ASP A 34 -1.30 -1.03 11.62
CA ASP A 34 -1.01 -0.56 12.97
C ASP A 34 -1.26 0.95 13.12
N ILE A 35 -0.87 1.76 12.13
CA ILE A 35 -1.13 3.20 12.09
C ILE A 35 -2.63 3.47 11.98
N SER A 36 -3.34 2.71 11.14
CA SER A 36 -4.79 2.86 10.95
C SER A 36 -5.59 2.52 12.21
N ILE A 37 -5.20 1.49 12.94
CA ILE A 37 -5.80 1.16 14.25
C ILE A 37 -5.59 2.31 15.24
N LYS A 38 -4.38 2.91 15.28
CA LYS A 38 -4.11 4.07 16.13
C LYS A 38 -4.98 5.26 15.76
N MET A 39 -5.09 5.56 14.46
CA MET A 39 -5.95 6.65 13.98
C MET A 39 -7.44 6.41 14.29
N GLN A 40 -7.91 5.17 14.18
CA GLN A 40 -9.28 4.81 14.50
C GLN A 40 -9.65 5.07 15.97
N GLN A 41 -8.68 5.02 16.89
CA GLN A 41 -8.89 5.29 18.31
C GLN A 41 -9.02 6.78 18.62
N THR A 42 -8.52 7.65 17.77
CA THR A 42 -8.45 9.11 18.01
C THR A 42 -9.40 9.93 17.16
N SER A 43 -9.74 9.44 15.96
CA SER A 43 -10.68 10.14 15.07
C SER A 43 -12.12 10.01 15.55
N SER A 44 -12.89 11.10 15.42
CA SER A 44 -14.34 11.12 15.57
C SER A 44 -15.09 11.26 14.24
N ASN A 45 -14.37 11.35 13.12
CA ASN A 45 -14.93 11.55 11.78
C ASN A 45 -15.48 10.22 11.22
N PRO A 46 -16.78 10.13 10.93
CA PRO A 46 -17.38 8.89 10.45
C PRO A 46 -16.84 8.44 9.08
N VAL A 47 -16.49 9.39 8.20
CA VAL A 47 -15.89 9.08 6.88
C VAL A 47 -14.48 8.50 7.07
N MET A 48 -13.72 9.08 8.00
CA MET A 48 -12.41 8.54 8.35
C MET A 48 -12.52 7.12 8.91
N HIS A 49 -13.50 6.86 9.78
CA HIS A 49 -13.75 5.53 10.31
C HIS A 49 -14.11 4.51 9.23
N GLU A 50 -14.80 4.91 8.17
CA GLU A 50 -15.12 4.03 7.04
C GLU A 50 -13.85 3.63 6.28
N ILE A 51 -13.01 4.61 5.94
CA ILE A 51 -11.70 4.36 5.30
C ILE A 51 -10.86 3.42 6.16
N LEU A 52 -10.71 3.72 7.44
CA LEU A 52 -9.86 2.97 8.36
C LEU A 52 -10.33 1.51 8.50
N ARG A 53 -11.64 1.26 8.62
CA ARG A 53 -12.18 -0.10 8.69
C ARG A 53 -11.91 -0.88 7.41
N THR A 54 -12.13 -0.26 6.26
CA THR A 54 -11.91 -0.89 4.95
C THR A 54 -10.43 -1.24 4.79
N LEU A 55 -9.53 -0.30 5.06
CA LEU A 55 -8.09 -0.49 4.96
C LEU A 55 -7.58 -1.58 5.91
N ILE A 56 -7.96 -1.52 7.19
CA ILE A 56 -7.56 -2.52 8.18
C ILE A 56 -8.00 -3.92 7.75
N TRP A 57 -9.24 -4.05 7.25
CA TRP A 57 -9.77 -5.33 6.82
C TRP A 57 -9.08 -5.85 5.56
N SER A 58 -8.96 -5.01 4.51
CA SER A 58 -8.35 -5.39 3.23
C SER A 58 -6.90 -5.80 3.41
N GLN A 59 -6.11 -4.98 4.10
CA GLN A 59 -4.68 -5.25 4.26
C GLN A 59 -4.38 -6.43 5.21
N ASN A 60 -5.16 -6.65 6.26
CA ASN A 60 -5.02 -7.88 7.06
C ASN A 60 -5.31 -9.14 6.23
N ARG A 61 -6.33 -9.10 5.36
CA ARG A 61 -6.62 -10.21 4.45
C ARG A 61 -5.47 -10.45 3.47
N GLU A 62 -4.90 -9.38 2.92
CA GLU A 62 -3.76 -9.46 2.01
C GLU A 62 -2.51 -10.00 2.71
N ILE A 63 -2.25 -9.61 3.97
CA ILE A 63 -1.18 -10.19 4.79
C ILE A 63 -1.38 -11.71 4.98
N MET A 64 -2.60 -12.16 5.25
CA MET A 64 -2.88 -13.59 5.38
C MET A 64 -2.58 -14.33 4.07
N MET A 65 -3.10 -13.83 2.95
CA MET A 65 -2.84 -14.40 1.62
C MET A 65 -1.35 -14.45 1.30
N MET A 66 -0.60 -13.37 1.56
CA MET A 66 0.85 -13.32 1.32
C MET A 66 1.61 -14.36 2.16
N LYS A 67 1.20 -14.57 3.40
CA LYS A 67 1.80 -15.60 4.27
C LYS A 67 1.54 -17.00 3.74
N ASP A 68 0.30 -17.27 3.29
CA ASP A 68 -0.05 -18.57 2.73
C ASP A 68 0.75 -18.84 1.44
N ILE A 69 0.88 -17.84 0.57
CA ILE A 69 1.72 -17.95 -0.64
C ILE A 69 3.17 -18.23 -0.26
N LEU A 70 3.72 -17.48 0.70
CA LEU A 70 5.11 -17.62 1.12
C LEU A 70 5.42 -19.03 1.65
N HIS A 71 4.43 -19.73 2.24
CA HIS A 71 4.56 -21.11 2.67
C HIS A 71 4.60 -22.11 1.51
N ILE A 72 3.94 -21.78 0.40
CA ILE A 72 3.85 -22.65 -0.79
C ILE A 72 5.04 -22.43 -1.72
N LEU A 73 5.60 -21.22 -1.73
CA LEU A 73 6.76 -20.90 -2.57
C LEU A 73 7.97 -21.70 -2.09
N PRO A 74 8.57 -22.52 -2.99
CA PRO A 74 9.76 -23.27 -2.64
C PRO A 74 10.90 -22.33 -2.24
N SER A 75 11.66 -22.74 -1.24
CA SER A 75 12.75 -21.94 -0.68
C SER A 75 13.91 -21.69 -1.66
N ASN A 76 13.99 -22.45 -2.77
CA ASN A 76 15.10 -22.48 -3.71
C ASN A 76 14.64 -22.84 -5.14
N ILE A 77 13.75 -22.07 -5.76
CA ILE A 77 13.57 -22.19 -7.22
C ILE A 77 14.12 -20.92 -7.85
N SER A 78 15.18 -21.04 -8.62
CA SER A 78 15.49 -20.15 -9.72
C SER A 78 14.26 -20.10 -10.64
N ASP A 79 13.82 -18.89 -10.99
CA ASP A 79 12.60 -18.58 -11.76
C ASP A 79 12.54 -19.27 -13.17
N ASP A 80 13.43 -20.20 -13.47
CA ASP A 80 13.70 -20.72 -14.84
C ASP A 80 12.71 -21.78 -15.33
N ASN A 81 11.74 -22.23 -14.52
CA ASN A 81 10.94 -23.42 -14.87
C ASN A 81 9.41 -23.26 -14.92
N ILE A 82 8.88 -22.05 -14.90
CA ILE A 82 7.43 -21.85 -15.08
C ILE A 82 7.17 -21.31 -16.50
N THR A 83 6.79 -22.22 -17.40
CA THR A 83 6.40 -21.85 -18.77
C THR A 83 5.04 -21.17 -18.73
N MET A 84 5.04 -19.86 -18.78
CA MET A 84 3.83 -19.05 -18.86
C MET A 84 3.42 -18.77 -20.30
N ASN A 85 2.14 -18.68 -20.51
CA ASN A 85 1.58 -18.27 -21.79
C ASN A 85 1.84 -16.76 -22.01
N LYS A 86 2.93 -16.41 -22.72
CA LYS A 86 3.37 -15.04 -23.02
C LYS A 86 2.27 -14.14 -23.58
N ILE A 87 1.27 -14.72 -24.24
CA ILE A 87 0.14 -13.98 -24.83
C ILE A 87 -0.74 -13.38 -23.73
N TYR A 88 -1.01 -14.16 -22.67
CA TYR A 88 -1.84 -13.69 -21.54
C TYR A 88 -1.19 -12.55 -20.78
N ILE A 89 0.13 -12.64 -20.51
CA ILE A 89 0.90 -11.58 -19.84
C ILE A 89 0.88 -10.28 -20.66
N ASN A 90 1.12 -10.36 -21.98
CA ASN A 90 1.15 -9.18 -22.82
C ASN A 90 -0.22 -8.48 -22.88
N THR A 91 -1.32 -9.22 -22.91
CA THR A 91 -2.67 -8.68 -22.90
C THR A 91 -2.97 -7.96 -21.59
N ILE A 92 -2.59 -8.53 -20.45
CA ILE A 92 -2.79 -7.93 -19.12
C ILE A 92 -1.89 -6.68 -18.95
N LEU A 93 -0.63 -6.75 -19.38
CA LEU A 93 0.29 -5.59 -19.33
C LEU A 93 -0.19 -4.43 -20.21
N ASP A 94 -0.84 -4.70 -21.35
CA ASP A 94 -1.42 -3.65 -22.19
C ASP A 94 -2.59 -2.94 -21.52
N CYS A 95 -3.41 -3.63 -20.75
CA CYS A 95 -4.50 -3.01 -19.98
C CYS A 95 -4.00 -2.07 -18.86
N THR A 96 -2.76 -2.25 -18.39
CA THR A 96 -2.18 -1.40 -17.32
C THR A 96 -1.42 -0.18 -17.87
N LYS A 97 -1.14 -0.10 -19.15
CA LYS A 97 -0.47 1.05 -19.78
C LYS A 97 -1.23 2.36 -19.60
N THR A 98 -2.54 2.32 -19.46
CA THR A 98 -3.38 3.51 -19.28
C THR A 98 -3.38 4.09 -17.86
N ALA A 99 -2.92 3.32 -16.87
CA ALA A 99 -2.84 3.74 -15.45
C ALA A 99 -1.39 3.91 -14.97
N TYR A 100 -0.42 3.79 -15.85
CA TYR A 100 1.00 3.84 -15.51
C TYR A 100 1.48 5.28 -15.43
N ASP A 101 1.82 5.74 -14.22
CA ASP A 101 2.68 6.90 -14.03
C ASP A 101 4.15 6.43 -14.03
N PRO A 102 4.92 6.72 -15.11
CA PRO A 102 6.32 6.31 -15.19
C PRO A 102 7.23 7.07 -14.22
N THR A 103 6.72 8.13 -13.58
CA THR A 103 7.48 9.01 -12.67
C THR A 103 7.32 8.64 -11.20
N ALA A 104 6.39 7.73 -10.84
CA ALA A 104 6.22 7.27 -9.48
C ALA A 104 7.45 6.44 -9.06
N GLU A 105 8.31 7.04 -8.27
CA GLU A 105 9.49 6.38 -7.69
C GLU A 105 9.11 5.72 -6.36
N CYS A 106 9.44 4.44 -6.25
CA CYS A 106 9.38 3.71 -5.01
C CYS A 106 10.35 4.36 -4.00
N ASN A 107 9.83 4.95 -2.92
CA ASN A 107 10.64 5.60 -1.91
C ASN A 107 11.09 4.60 -0.83
N PRO A 108 12.39 4.28 -0.73
CA PRO A 108 12.89 3.32 0.25
C PRO A 108 12.65 3.73 1.72
N GLU A 109 12.44 5.02 2.01
CA GLU A 109 12.17 5.50 3.37
C GLU A 109 10.87 4.95 3.95
N PHE A 110 9.90 4.58 3.08
CA PHE A 110 8.65 3.95 3.51
C PHE A 110 8.78 2.44 3.78
N PHE A 111 9.98 1.89 3.64
CA PHE A 111 10.22 0.45 3.71
C PHE A 111 10.81 -0.06 5.02
N ASP A 112 11.19 0.80 5.94
CA ASP A 112 11.66 0.37 7.25
C ASP A 112 10.48 0.39 8.26
N PRO A 113 9.82 -0.78 8.49
CA PRO A 113 8.67 -0.84 9.40
C PRO A 113 9.04 -0.51 10.84
N GLU A 114 10.28 -0.80 11.26
CA GLU A 114 10.73 -0.52 12.63
C GLU A 114 11.02 0.98 12.82
N LEU A 115 11.61 1.63 11.82
CA LEU A 115 11.81 3.07 11.82
C LEU A 115 10.48 3.81 11.85
N HIS A 116 9.52 3.42 10.99
CA HIS A 116 8.18 3.98 10.95
C HIS A 116 7.43 3.80 12.28
N LYS A 117 7.45 2.60 12.84
CA LYS A 117 6.81 2.31 14.13
C LYS A 117 7.39 3.18 15.23
N LYS A 118 8.70 3.38 15.25
CA LYS A 118 9.39 4.24 16.23
C LYS A 118 9.01 5.71 16.05
N GLN A 119 9.00 6.22 14.83
CA GLN A 119 8.59 7.59 14.52
C GLN A 119 7.13 7.85 14.90
N MET A 120 6.24 6.93 14.53
CA MET A 120 4.80 7.09 14.78
C MET A 120 4.38 6.86 16.23
N SER A 121 5.21 6.18 17.06
CA SER A 121 4.87 5.92 18.47
C SER A 121 4.77 7.20 19.32
N HIS A 122 5.52 8.23 18.95
CA HIS A 122 5.61 9.50 19.68
C HIS A 122 4.79 10.65 19.07
N MET A 123 4.16 10.44 17.90
CA MET A 123 3.39 11.48 17.22
C MET A 123 1.93 11.48 17.68
N ILE A 124 1.38 12.68 17.94
CA ILE A 124 -0.06 12.89 17.98
C ILE A 124 -0.52 12.93 16.52
N LEU A 125 -1.14 11.84 16.10
CA LEU A 125 -1.58 11.66 14.72
C LEU A 125 -2.95 12.30 14.54
N ASP A 126 -3.04 13.35 13.72
CA ASP A 126 -4.31 13.88 13.24
C ASP A 126 -4.69 13.27 11.88
N GLU A 127 -5.93 13.48 11.44
CA GLU A 127 -6.47 12.91 10.21
C GLU A 127 -5.69 13.36 8.97
N LYS A 128 -5.29 14.64 8.93
CA LYS A 128 -4.54 15.21 7.81
C LYS A 128 -3.15 14.57 7.73
N MET A 129 -2.43 14.50 8.84
CA MET A 129 -1.12 13.86 8.91
C MET A 129 -1.18 12.38 8.53
N TYR A 130 -2.24 11.68 8.98
CA TYR A 130 -2.47 10.29 8.59
C TYR A 130 -2.62 10.16 7.07
N LEU A 131 -3.46 10.98 6.44
CA LEU A 131 -3.70 10.91 5.00
C LEU A 131 -2.46 11.30 4.19
N GLU A 132 -1.77 12.37 4.58
CA GLU A 132 -0.53 12.83 3.93
C GLU A 132 0.60 11.80 4.02
N HIS A 133 0.61 10.97 5.06
CA HIS A 133 1.53 9.84 5.19
C HIS A 133 1.06 8.60 4.42
N MET A 134 -0.22 8.25 4.53
CA MET A 134 -0.73 6.98 4.00
C MET A 134 -0.84 6.96 2.47
N ILE A 135 -1.10 8.10 1.83
CA ILE A 135 -1.15 8.22 0.38
C ILE A 135 0.20 7.81 -0.27
N PRO A 136 1.35 8.42 0.06
CA PRO A 136 2.63 7.98 -0.51
C PRO A 136 3.02 6.57 -0.05
N HIS A 137 2.64 6.14 1.15
CA HIS A 137 2.85 4.76 1.61
C HIS A 137 2.15 3.76 0.69
N HIS A 138 0.89 3.98 0.32
CA HIS A 138 0.16 3.14 -0.62
C HIS A 138 0.78 3.17 -2.03
N GLN A 139 1.27 4.32 -2.46
CA GLN A 139 1.96 4.44 -3.75
C GLN A 139 3.17 3.51 -3.84
N VAL A 140 3.93 3.35 -2.75
CA VAL A 140 5.06 2.40 -2.69
C VAL A 140 4.60 0.96 -2.94
N ALA A 141 3.48 0.53 -2.37
CA ALA A 141 2.93 -0.81 -2.62
C ALA A 141 2.53 -1.01 -4.09
N VAL A 142 1.95 0.03 -4.72
CA VAL A 142 1.63 0.04 -6.16
C VAL A 142 2.91 -0.12 -6.99
N ASP A 143 3.95 0.63 -6.68
CA ASP A 143 5.19 0.64 -7.48
C ASP A 143 5.99 -0.66 -7.32
N MET A 144 6.01 -1.23 -6.12
CA MET A 144 6.55 -2.58 -5.90
C MET A 144 5.81 -3.64 -6.71
N SER A 145 4.48 -3.57 -6.71
CA SER A 145 3.66 -4.53 -7.46
C SER A 145 3.89 -4.40 -8.96
N LYS A 146 4.03 -3.19 -9.48
CA LYS A 146 4.44 -2.95 -10.88
C LYS A 146 5.84 -3.49 -11.17
N THR A 147 6.77 -3.38 -10.22
CA THR A 147 8.13 -3.94 -10.37
C THR A 147 8.10 -5.46 -10.41
N LEU A 148 7.33 -6.11 -9.54
CA LEU A 148 7.11 -7.55 -9.56
C LEU A 148 6.58 -8.01 -10.92
N LEU A 149 5.58 -7.34 -11.46
CA LEU A 149 4.95 -7.69 -12.76
C LEU A 149 5.92 -7.68 -13.95
N LYS A 150 7.08 -7.01 -13.84
CA LYS A 150 8.11 -7.04 -14.90
C LYS A 150 8.91 -8.33 -14.90
N HIS A 151 8.88 -9.09 -13.82
CA HIS A 151 9.80 -10.23 -13.60
C HIS A 151 9.09 -11.53 -13.28
N THR A 152 7.97 -11.50 -12.55
CA THR A 152 7.25 -12.71 -12.16
C THR A 152 6.69 -13.45 -13.38
N GLN A 153 6.75 -14.78 -13.30
CA GLN A 153 6.14 -15.69 -14.29
C GLN A 153 4.99 -16.51 -13.67
N SER A 154 4.68 -16.27 -12.43
CA SER A 154 3.59 -16.95 -11.72
C SER A 154 2.25 -16.26 -12.00
N ASP A 155 1.31 -16.98 -12.64
CA ASP A 155 -0.06 -16.49 -12.87
C ASP A 155 -0.71 -16.01 -11.59
N PHE A 156 -0.44 -16.71 -10.50
CA PHE A 156 -0.97 -16.38 -9.20
C PHE A 156 -0.40 -15.04 -8.67
N MET A 157 0.92 -14.85 -8.78
CA MET A 157 1.58 -13.62 -8.34
C MET A 157 1.19 -12.43 -9.23
N ILE A 158 1.00 -12.67 -10.53
CA ILE A 158 0.48 -11.67 -11.46
C ILE A 158 -0.92 -11.22 -11.00
N ALA A 159 -1.84 -12.15 -10.79
CA ALA A 159 -3.20 -11.84 -10.36
C ALA A 159 -3.21 -11.14 -8.99
N PHE A 160 -2.34 -11.56 -8.08
CA PHE A 160 -2.19 -10.96 -6.76
C PHE A 160 -1.65 -9.54 -6.84
N ALA A 161 -0.60 -9.28 -7.63
CA ALA A 161 -0.04 -7.94 -7.82
C ALA A 161 -1.06 -6.96 -8.42
N TYR A 162 -1.85 -7.39 -9.41
CA TYR A 162 -2.94 -6.57 -9.95
C TYR A 162 -4.00 -6.25 -8.91
N ARG A 163 -4.32 -7.19 -8.05
CA ARG A 163 -5.25 -6.95 -6.95
C ARG A 163 -4.72 -5.89 -6.00
N ILE A 164 -3.44 -5.98 -5.59
CA ILE A 164 -2.81 -4.96 -4.75
C ILE A 164 -2.81 -3.60 -5.44
N ILE A 165 -2.41 -3.52 -6.71
CA ILE A 165 -2.42 -2.26 -7.47
C ILE A 165 -3.79 -1.62 -7.44
N ARG A 166 -4.84 -2.38 -7.77
CA ARG A 166 -6.21 -1.87 -7.82
C ARG A 166 -6.69 -1.42 -6.45
N SER A 167 -6.56 -2.25 -5.44
CA SER A 167 -6.98 -1.96 -4.06
C SER A 167 -6.31 -0.68 -3.55
N GLN A 168 -4.99 -0.59 -3.70
CA GLN A 168 -4.22 0.55 -3.22
C GLN A 168 -4.51 1.85 -4.00
N GLN A 169 -4.74 1.77 -5.32
CA GLN A 169 -5.11 2.95 -6.12
C GLN A 169 -6.51 3.47 -5.77
N ASP A 170 -7.47 2.59 -5.52
CA ASP A 170 -8.81 2.96 -5.07
C ASP A 170 -8.73 3.66 -3.69
N GLU A 171 -7.95 3.12 -2.76
CA GLU A 171 -7.72 3.71 -1.43
C GLU A 171 -7.00 5.07 -1.54
N ILE A 172 -5.97 5.22 -2.37
CA ILE A 172 -5.28 6.51 -2.66
C ILE A 172 -6.29 7.55 -3.18
N SER A 173 -7.13 7.16 -4.14
CA SER A 173 -8.13 8.07 -4.71
C SER A 173 -9.09 8.58 -3.64
N TYR A 174 -9.58 7.69 -2.80
CA TYR A 174 -10.52 8.02 -1.73
C TYR A 174 -9.86 8.88 -0.62
N MET A 175 -8.63 8.55 -0.22
CA MET A 175 -7.86 9.36 0.74
C MET A 175 -7.57 10.77 0.21
N ASN A 176 -7.26 10.92 -1.09
CA ASN A 176 -7.06 12.23 -1.69
C ASN A 176 -8.34 13.08 -1.68
N GLN A 177 -9.51 12.49 -1.95
CA GLN A 177 -10.79 13.20 -1.87
C GLN A 177 -11.06 13.68 -0.43
N LEU A 178 -10.82 12.82 0.55
CA LEU A 178 -11.01 13.21 1.95
C LEU A 178 -10.02 14.30 2.37
N LEU A 179 -8.75 14.21 1.98
CA LEU A 179 -7.74 15.22 2.27
C LEU A 179 -8.09 16.59 1.67
N GLN A 180 -8.65 16.61 0.46
CA GLN A 180 -9.16 17.85 -0.16
C GLN A 180 -10.33 18.43 0.62
N ASN A 181 -11.26 17.59 1.08
CA ASN A 181 -12.40 18.04 1.88
C ASN A 181 -11.95 18.62 3.23
N LEU A 182 -10.98 18.01 3.90
CA LEU A 182 -10.40 18.53 5.14
C LEU A 182 -9.74 19.91 4.93
N LYS A 183 -9.07 20.11 3.78
CA LYS A 183 -8.48 21.41 3.42
C LYS A 183 -9.55 22.46 3.07
N GLY A 184 -10.67 22.06 2.46
CA GLY A 184 -11.79 22.97 2.11
C GLY A 184 -12.59 23.44 3.32
N TRP A 185 -12.69 22.66 4.39
CA TRP A 185 -13.41 23.04 5.60
C TRP A 185 -12.71 24.12 6.44
N SER A 186 -11.40 24.27 6.30
CA SER A 186 -10.67 25.36 6.97
C SER A 186 -11.07 26.76 6.46
N TRP A 187 -11.67 26.87 5.26
CA TRP A 187 -12.14 28.15 4.69
C TRP A 187 -13.55 28.54 5.13
N ASN A 188 -14.36 27.61 5.62
CA ASN A 188 -15.73 27.88 6.04
C ASN A 188 -15.89 28.23 7.52
N SER A 189 -14.86 28.06 8.35
CA SER A 189 -14.89 28.48 9.76
C SER A 189 -14.97 30.00 9.93
N ASP A 190 -14.46 30.76 8.95
CA ASP A 190 -14.49 32.22 8.98
C ASP A 190 -15.87 32.82 8.58
N LEU A 191 -16.70 32.02 7.87
CA LEU A 191 -18.04 32.45 7.45
C LEU A 191 -19.13 32.21 8.52
N ILE A 192 -18.88 31.37 9.51
CA ILE A 192 -19.85 31.08 10.58
C ILE A 192 -19.76 32.07 11.71
N SER A 193 -18.70 32.88 11.80
CA SER A 193 -18.53 33.89 12.83
C SER A 193 -19.33 35.20 12.57
N VAL A 194 -19.91 35.39 11.39
CA VAL A 194 -20.57 36.65 11.00
C VAL A 194 -22.06 36.68 11.31
N ASN A 195 -22.72 35.58 11.66
CA ASN A 195 -24.18 35.52 11.83
C ASN A 195 -24.67 35.24 13.28
N ARG A 196 -23.97 35.72 14.30
CA ARG A 196 -24.48 35.69 15.68
C ARG A 196 -24.75 37.10 16.25
N ASN A 197 -25.34 37.96 15.46
CA ASN A 197 -25.91 39.19 15.94
C ASN A 197 -27.29 39.42 15.29
N PHE A 198 -28.27 38.70 15.80
CA PHE A 198 -29.68 39.13 15.83
C PHE A 198 -30.35 38.53 17.06
#